data_2442788cae6595c87492c87d6f2c9ee0
#
_entry.id   2442788cae6595c87492c87d6f2c9ee0
#
_cell.length_a   1.000
_cell.length_b   1.000
_cell.length_c   1.000
_cell.angle_alpha   90.00
_cell.angle_beta   90.00
_cell.angle_gamma   90.00
#
_symmetry.space_group_name_H-M   'P 1'
#
loop_
_entity.id
_entity.type
_entity.pdbx_description
1 polymer ?
#
loop_
_entity_poly.entity_id
_entity_poly.type
_entity_poly.pdbx_seq_one_letter_code
_entity_poly.pdbx_strand_id
1 'polypeptide(L)'
;MKKLTPIILSTLTFILGWHLFTLYSGIPNFILPSPLSVWARFLKAVNDGSLPYHTGITLLEIVLGLIVGVLFATVVGYILAKSRSLEKVLSPYLVASQAIPVIAIAPLLVIWLGDGILSKVVICALIVFFPVLVNTIVGVRAVPTALYDLMGSLHASRSQILWKVEVPASLPVFLGGLRIGATLSVIGAIVGELVSAEQGLGFLLQLGDFQYDTPMVFVAVFMLIALALMLYGIVRLLENRFLKWQNKP
;
A
#
# COMPACT_ATOMS: atom_id res chain seq x y z
N MET A 1 12.15 -25.60 -4.51
CA MET A 1 11.83 -26.19 -3.20
C MET A 1 12.76 -25.72 -2.07
N LYS A 2 14.10 -25.61 -2.27
CA LYS A 2 15.06 -25.25 -1.18
C LYS A 2 14.88 -23.86 -0.53
N LYS A 3 14.14 -22.91 -1.14
CA LYS A 3 13.92 -21.55 -0.57
C LYS A 3 12.68 -21.43 0.32
N LEU A 4 11.73 -22.36 0.24
CA LEU A 4 10.50 -22.34 1.05
C LEU A 4 10.68 -22.97 2.43
N THR A 5 11.59 -23.95 2.55
CA THR A 5 11.83 -24.68 3.81
C THR A 5 12.20 -23.75 4.98
N PRO A 6 13.14 -22.77 4.85
CA PRO A 6 13.48 -21.91 5.97
C PRO A 6 12.34 -20.97 6.37
N ILE A 7 11.50 -20.53 5.40
CA ILE A 7 10.35 -19.67 5.69
C ILE A 7 9.30 -20.45 6.48
N ILE A 8 8.98 -21.67 6.05
CA ILE A 8 8.01 -22.52 6.75
C ILE A 8 8.52 -22.83 8.17
N LEU A 9 9.80 -23.20 8.31
CA LEU A 9 10.38 -23.52 9.61
C LEU A 9 10.34 -22.31 10.56
N SER A 10 10.72 -21.12 10.11
CA SER A 10 10.67 -19.89 10.92
C SER A 10 9.24 -19.52 11.34
N THR A 11 8.27 -19.68 10.44
CA THR A 11 6.86 -19.42 10.75
C THR A 11 6.32 -20.42 11.78
N LEU A 12 6.63 -21.72 11.64
CA LEU A 12 6.24 -22.73 12.61
C LEU A 12 6.89 -22.50 13.97
N THR A 13 8.18 -22.16 14.00
CA THR A 13 8.90 -21.83 15.25
C THR A 13 8.28 -20.62 15.94
N PHE A 14 7.92 -19.59 15.19
CA PHE A 14 7.25 -18.40 15.72
C PHE A 14 5.87 -18.73 16.32
N ILE A 15 5.03 -19.48 15.60
CA ILE A 15 3.70 -19.87 16.07
C ILE A 15 3.80 -20.78 17.32
N LEU A 16 4.75 -21.71 17.32
CA LEU A 16 4.99 -22.59 18.47
C LEU A 16 5.47 -21.79 19.69
N GLY A 17 6.42 -20.87 19.48
CA GLY A 17 6.91 -19.99 20.54
C GLY A 17 5.80 -19.12 21.12
N TRP A 18 4.96 -18.51 20.27
CA TRP A 18 3.78 -17.76 20.71
C TRP A 18 2.81 -18.64 21.49
N HIS A 19 2.51 -19.84 21.00
CA HIS A 19 1.62 -20.79 21.69
C HIS A 19 2.15 -21.20 23.06
N LEU A 20 3.41 -21.57 23.15
CA LEU A 20 4.06 -21.92 24.41
C LEU A 20 4.08 -20.74 25.38
N PHE A 21 4.41 -19.55 24.87
CA PHE A 21 4.40 -18.34 25.69
C PHE A 21 3.02 -18.05 26.29
N THR A 22 1.95 -18.16 25.51
CA THR A 22 0.58 -17.96 26.02
C THR A 22 0.14 -19.02 27.02
N LEU A 23 0.67 -20.26 26.92
CA LEU A 23 0.37 -21.31 27.87
C LEU A 23 1.05 -21.12 29.24
N TYR A 24 2.32 -20.65 29.22
CA TYR A 24 3.14 -20.59 30.46
C TYR A 24 3.14 -19.21 31.12
N SER A 25 2.80 -18.13 30.40
CA SER A 25 2.85 -16.76 30.93
C SER A 25 1.75 -16.42 31.92
N GLY A 26 0.66 -17.18 31.94
CA GLY A 26 -0.52 -16.85 32.77
C GLY A 26 -1.25 -15.58 32.33
N ILE A 27 -0.88 -14.99 31.17
CA ILE A 27 -1.50 -13.77 30.64
C ILE A 27 -2.92 -14.08 30.18
N PRO A 28 -3.93 -13.31 30.57
CA PRO A 28 -5.31 -13.52 30.12
C PRO A 28 -5.47 -13.38 28.62
N ASN A 29 -6.39 -14.15 28.01
CA ASN A 29 -6.65 -14.16 26.57
C ASN A 29 -7.09 -12.78 26.01
N PHE A 30 -7.66 -11.91 26.85
CA PHE A 30 -8.05 -10.57 26.44
C PHE A 30 -6.86 -9.59 26.34
N ILE A 31 -5.67 -9.96 26.87
CA ILE A 31 -4.42 -9.21 26.67
C ILE A 31 -3.60 -9.82 25.55
N LEU A 32 -3.35 -11.14 25.62
CA LEU A 32 -2.61 -11.86 24.59
C LEU A 32 -3.32 -13.18 24.25
N PRO A 33 -4.05 -13.20 23.12
CA PRO A 33 -4.78 -14.41 22.73
C PRO A 33 -3.83 -15.51 22.28
N SER A 34 -4.22 -16.75 22.52
CA SER A 34 -3.49 -17.90 21.98
C SER A 34 -3.71 -18.03 20.46
N PRO A 35 -2.76 -18.62 19.71
CA PRO A 35 -2.96 -18.89 18.28
C PRO A 35 -4.25 -19.68 18.00
N LEU A 36 -4.61 -20.56 18.90
CA LEU A 36 -5.81 -21.40 18.77
C LEU A 36 -7.10 -20.55 18.89
N SER A 37 -7.14 -19.61 19.85
CA SER A 37 -8.29 -18.71 20.02
C SER A 37 -8.44 -17.75 18.83
N VAL A 38 -7.33 -17.25 18.28
CA VAL A 38 -7.34 -16.44 17.06
C VAL A 38 -7.85 -17.24 15.86
N TRP A 39 -7.40 -18.50 15.71
CA TRP A 39 -7.88 -19.37 14.65
C TRP A 39 -9.38 -19.70 14.77
N ALA A 40 -9.85 -20.01 15.98
CA ALA A 40 -11.28 -20.26 16.23
C ALA A 40 -12.12 -19.00 15.91
N ARG A 41 -11.63 -17.82 16.30
CA ARG A 41 -12.30 -16.54 16.02
C ARG A 41 -12.32 -16.22 14.53
N PHE A 42 -11.22 -16.51 13.81
CA PHE A 42 -11.14 -16.40 12.35
C PHE A 42 -12.21 -17.26 11.67
N LEU A 43 -12.28 -18.55 12.02
CA LEU A 43 -13.28 -19.45 11.44
C LEU A 43 -14.70 -18.97 11.71
N LYS A 44 -14.99 -18.47 12.90
CA LYS A 44 -16.28 -17.89 13.26
C LYS A 44 -16.61 -16.70 12.37
N ALA A 45 -15.69 -15.74 12.22
CA ALA A 45 -15.88 -14.53 11.43
C ALA A 45 -15.97 -14.79 9.92
N VAL A 46 -15.37 -15.88 9.42
CA VAL A 46 -15.57 -16.35 8.05
C VAL A 46 -16.95 -16.95 7.87
N ASN A 47 -17.39 -17.80 8.82
CA ASN A 47 -18.66 -18.51 8.71
C ASN A 47 -19.89 -17.60 8.89
N ASP A 48 -19.79 -16.58 9.72
CA ASP A 48 -20.86 -15.57 9.89
C ASP A 48 -20.86 -14.50 8.81
N GLY A 49 -19.88 -14.53 7.88
CA GLY A 49 -19.76 -13.63 6.75
C GLY A 49 -19.20 -12.23 7.09
N SER A 50 -18.94 -11.94 8.36
CA SER A 50 -18.45 -10.61 8.76
C SER A 50 -17.05 -10.31 8.19
N LEU A 51 -16.12 -11.25 8.31
CA LEU A 51 -14.75 -11.05 7.82
C LEU A 51 -14.67 -10.86 6.30
N PRO A 52 -15.30 -11.67 5.44
CA PRO A 52 -15.30 -11.44 3.99
C PRO A 52 -15.91 -10.10 3.60
N TYR A 53 -17.02 -9.72 4.25
CA TYR A 53 -17.69 -8.45 3.99
C TYR A 53 -16.79 -7.25 4.28
N HIS A 54 -16.26 -7.16 5.48
CA HIS A 54 -15.38 -6.05 5.88
C HIS A 54 -14.06 -6.04 5.11
N THR A 55 -13.49 -7.21 4.80
CA THR A 55 -12.30 -7.33 3.94
C THR A 55 -12.57 -6.78 2.54
N GLY A 56 -13.74 -7.05 1.97
CA GLY A 56 -14.12 -6.54 0.65
C GLY A 56 -14.21 -5.01 0.61
N ILE A 57 -14.71 -4.39 1.68
CA ILE A 57 -14.81 -2.93 1.80
C ILE A 57 -13.43 -2.31 1.89
N THR A 58 -12.59 -2.78 2.82
CA THR A 58 -11.20 -2.30 2.94
C THR A 58 -10.43 -2.47 1.61
N LEU A 59 -10.59 -3.61 0.93
CA LEU A 59 -9.95 -3.83 -0.36
C LEU A 59 -10.44 -2.84 -1.42
N LEU A 60 -11.72 -2.52 -1.46
CA LEU A 60 -12.28 -1.52 -2.37
C LEU A 60 -11.69 -0.14 -2.11
N GLU A 61 -11.61 0.29 -0.86
CA GLU A 61 -11.00 1.56 -0.44
C GLU A 61 -9.53 1.64 -0.86
N ILE A 62 -8.77 0.57 -0.60
CA ILE A 62 -7.37 0.44 -0.99
C ILE A 62 -7.21 0.57 -2.50
N VAL A 63 -7.99 -0.18 -3.28
CA VAL A 63 -7.86 -0.20 -4.75
C VAL A 63 -8.21 1.16 -5.33
N LEU A 64 -9.30 1.77 -4.89
CA LEU A 64 -9.70 3.10 -5.37
C LEU A 64 -8.67 4.17 -4.96
N GLY A 65 -8.22 4.15 -3.71
CA GLY A 65 -7.18 5.08 -3.23
C GLY A 65 -5.85 4.91 -3.96
N LEU A 66 -5.45 3.66 -4.22
CA LEU A 66 -4.26 3.35 -5.00
C LEU A 66 -4.37 3.89 -6.43
N ILE A 67 -5.49 3.66 -7.12
CA ILE A 67 -5.72 4.16 -8.49
C ILE A 67 -5.65 5.69 -8.51
N VAL A 68 -6.39 6.36 -7.64
CA VAL A 68 -6.42 7.84 -7.58
C VAL A 68 -5.04 8.40 -7.25
N GLY A 69 -4.39 7.86 -6.21
CA GLY A 69 -3.06 8.30 -5.76
C GLY A 69 -1.99 8.11 -6.84
N VAL A 70 -1.98 6.94 -7.50
CA VAL A 70 -1.02 6.63 -8.58
C VAL A 70 -1.24 7.53 -9.79
N LEU A 71 -2.48 7.71 -10.24
CA LEU A 71 -2.78 8.55 -11.40
C LEU A 71 -2.34 10.00 -11.15
N PHE A 72 -2.73 10.56 -10.00
CA PHE A 72 -2.39 11.94 -9.67
C PHE A 72 -0.87 12.13 -9.47
N ALA A 73 -0.23 11.21 -8.73
CA ALA A 73 1.22 11.22 -8.51
C ALA A 73 2.02 11.09 -9.82
N THR A 74 1.56 10.26 -10.74
CA THR A 74 2.23 10.05 -12.04
C THR A 74 2.14 11.30 -12.90
N VAL A 75 0.97 11.92 -12.99
CA VAL A 75 0.79 13.16 -13.77
C VAL A 75 1.64 14.29 -13.19
N VAL A 76 1.52 14.56 -11.89
CA VAL A 76 2.30 15.61 -11.21
C VAL A 76 3.80 15.31 -11.29
N GLY A 77 4.21 14.08 -11.01
CA GLY A 77 5.60 13.63 -11.06
C GLY A 77 6.21 13.79 -12.46
N TYR A 78 5.47 13.44 -13.50
CA TYR A 78 5.92 13.65 -14.88
C TYR A 78 6.11 15.13 -15.22
N ILE A 79 5.15 16.00 -14.83
CA ILE A 79 5.27 17.46 -15.05
C ILE A 79 6.50 18.01 -14.32
N LEU A 80 6.72 17.62 -13.06
CA LEU A 80 7.88 18.04 -12.28
C LEU A 80 9.21 17.51 -12.84
N ALA A 81 9.22 16.27 -13.33
CA ALA A 81 10.40 15.69 -13.96
C ALA A 81 10.85 16.51 -15.19
N LYS A 82 9.89 17.06 -15.96
CA LYS A 82 10.14 17.84 -17.16
C LYS A 82 10.50 19.31 -16.90
N SER A 83 10.16 19.86 -15.73
CA SER A 83 10.38 21.28 -15.41
C SER A 83 11.18 21.43 -14.12
N ARG A 84 12.51 21.62 -14.23
CA ARG A 84 13.39 21.87 -13.06
C ARG A 84 13.01 23.14 -12.29
N SER A 85 12.48 24.15 -12.99
CA SER A 85 12.05 25.39 -12.34
C SER A 85 10.82 25.17 -11.49
N LEU A 86 9.82 24.45 -12.02
CA LEU A 86 8.61 24.12 -11.30
C LEU A 86 8.90 23.23 -10.07
N GLU A 87 9.78 22.26 -10.23
CA GLU A 87 10.21 21.41 -9.11
C GLU A 87 10.91 22.22 -8.00
N LYS A 88 11.85 23.11 -8.37
CA LYS A 88 12.53 23.96 -7.37
C LYS A 88 11.54 24.80 -6.56
N VAL A 89 10.48 25.30 -7.21
CA VAL A 89 9.43 26.08 -6.53
C VAL A 89 8.54 25.20 -5.65
N LEU A 90 8.14 24.01 -6.14
CA LEU A 90 7.20 23.15 -5.42
C LEU A 90 7.86 22.21 -4.43
N SER A 91 9.14 21.87 -4.60
CA SER A 91 9.86 20.92 -3.73
C SER A 91 9.77 21.26 -2.24
N PRO A 92 9.96 22.51 -1.77
CA PRO A 92 9.82 22.84 -0.35
C PRO A 92 8.41 22.53 0.20
N TYR A 93 7.37 22.80 -0.60
CA TYR A 93 5.99 22.50 -0.20
C TYR A 93 5.70 21.00 -0.18
N LEU A 94 6.24 20.26 -1.15
CA LEU A 94 6.12 18.79 -1.17
C LEU A 94 6.82 18.16 0.03
N VAL A 95 8.01 18.64 0.39
CA VAL A 95 8.73 18.15 1.57
C VAL A 95 7.98 18.52 2.84
N ALA A 96 7.50 19.76 2.97
CA ALA A 96 6.73 20.20 4.12
C ALA A 96 5.43 19.39 4.30
N SER A 97 4.73 19.08 3.21
CA SER A 97 3.49 18.30 3.27
C SER A 97 3.71 16.84 3.72
N GLN A 98 4.88 16.26 3.43
CA GLN A 98 5.24 14.93 3.94
C GLN A 98 5.51 14.90 5.45
N ALA A 99 5.88 16.05 6.04
CA ALA A 99 6.09 16.15 7.48
C ALA A 99 4.78 16.11 8.29
N ILE A 100 3.64 16.36 7.64
CA ILE A 100 2.34 16.31 8.28
C ILE A 100 1.89 14.85 8.39
N PRO A 101 1.70 14.30 9.61
CA PRO A 101 1.20 12.93 9.75
C PRO A 101 -0.23 12.82 9.19
N VAL A 102 -0.43 11.96 8.20
CA VAL A 102 -1.75 11.78 7.57
C VAL A 102 -2.82 11.41 8.61
N ILE A 103 -2.45 10.64 9.62
CA ILE A 103 -3.35 10.28 10.72
C ILE A 103 -3.88 11.52 11.49
N ALA A 104 -3.09 12.59 11.57
CA ALA A 104 -3.51 13.82 12.25
C ALA A 104 -4.51 14.64 11.42
N ILE A 105 -4.45 14.56 10.08
CA ILE A 105 -5.39 15.26 9.21
C ILE A 105 -6.59 14.40 8.81
N ALA A 106 -6.56 13.11 9.07
CA ALA A 106 -7.65 12.20 8.73
C ALA A 106 -9.02 12.63 9.32
N PRO A 107 -9.13 13.08 10.58
CA PRO A 107 -10.39 13.61 11.11
C PRO A 107 -10.93 14.81 10.33
N LEU A 108 -10.06 15.72 9.88
CA LEU A 108 -10.45 16.88 9.06
C LEU A 108 -10.99 16.43 7.70
N LEU A 109 -10.35 15.44 7.08
CA LEU A 109 -10.81 14.90 5.80
C LEU A 109 -12.17 14.24 5.95
N VAL A 110 -12.43 13.56 7.05
CA VAL A 110 -13.75 12.99 7.36
C VAL A 110 -14.80 14.10 7.56
N ILE A 111 -14.47 15.18 8.27
CA ILE A 111 -15.37 16.32 8.46
C ILE A 111 -15.71 16.99 7.12
N TRP A 112 -14.75 17.14 6.21
CA TRP A 112 -14.94 17.83 4.94
C TRP A 112 -15.60 16.96 3.87
N LEU A 113 -15.32 15.65 3.83
CA LEU A 113 -15.74 14.74 2.77
C LEU A 113 -16.83 13.76 3.22
N GLY A 114 -17.18 13.78 4.51
CA GLY A 114 -18.09 12.83 5.14
C GLY A 114 -17.37 11.52 5.55
N ASP A 115 -18.06 10.70 6.31
CA ASP A 115 -17.59 9.41 6.82
C ASP A 115 -17.72 8.24 5.82
N GLY A 116 -18.17 8.56 4.59
CA GLY A 116 -18.28 7.62 3.49
C GLY A 116 -16.95 7.13 2.92
N ILE A 117 -17.00 6.39 1.83
CA ILE A 117 -15.85 5.83 1.12
C ILE A 117 -14.90 6.91 0.58
N LEU A 118 -15.40 8.12 0.27
CA LEU A 118 -14.61 9.19 -0.35
C LEU A 118 -13.47 9.65 0.56
N SER A 119 -13.73 9.86 1.84
CA SER A 119 -12.69 10.25 2.81
C SER A 119 -11.59 9.20 2.91
N LYS A 120 -11.95 7.91 2.98
CA LYS A 120 -11.01 6.79 3.05
C LYS A 120 -10.16 6.68 1.78
N VAL A 121 -10.78 6.81 0.62
CA VAL A 121 -10.08 6.82 -0.68
C VAL A 121 -9.09 7.98 -0.78
N VAL A 122 -9.47 9.19 -0.32
CA VAL A 122 -8.57 10.35 -0.32
C VAL A 122 -7.40 10.15 0.66
N ILE A 123 -7.65 9.61 1.85
CA ILE A 123 -6.59 9.28 2.82
C ILE A 123 -5.60 8.27 2.23
N CYS A 124 -6.10 7.19 1.62
CA CYS A 124 -5.27 6.22 0.91
C CYS A 124 -4.46 6.88 -0.21
N ALA A 125 -5.12 7.70 -1.04
CA ALA A 125 -4.47 8.36 -2.16
C ALA A 125 -3.35 9.31 -1.71
N LEU A 126 -3.51 10.05 -0.62
CA LEU A 126 -2.48 10.93 -0.05
C LEU A 126 -1.24 10.16 0.40
N ILE A 127 -1.43 9.00 1.04
CA ILE A 127 -0.32 8.16 1.49
C ILE A 127 0.44 7.55 0.30
N VAL A 128 -0.28 7.12 -0.74
CA VAL A 128 0.29 6.55 -1.96
C VAL A 128 1.00 7.60 -2.82
N PHE A 129 0.51 8.84 -2.79
CA PHE A 129 0.94 9.92 -3.67
C PHE A 129 2.46 10.14 -3.64
N PHE A 130 3.06 10.32 -2.46
CA PHE A 130 4.47 10.71 -2.35
C PHE A 130 5.45 9.65 -2.84
N PRO A 131 5.36 8.37 -2.45
CA PRO A 131 6.25 7.34 -2.97
C PRO A 131 6.19 7.22 -4.49
N VAL A 132 5.00 7.29 -5.07
CA VAL A 132 4.82 7.21 -6.51
C VAL A 132 5.32 8.47 -7.21
N LEU A 133 5.04 9.66 -6.67
CA LEU A 133 5.52 10.95 -7.18
C LEU A 133 7.05 10.97 -7.30
N VAL A 134 7.74 10.68 -6.21
CA VAL A 134 9.21 10.70 -6.16
C VAL A 134 9.80 9.70 -7.15
N ASN A 135 9.28 8.46 -7.17
CA ASN A 135 9.77 7.45 -8.09
C ASN A 135 9.43 7.78 -9.55
N THR A 136 8.33 8.47 -9.83
CA THR A 136 8.02 8.97 -11.17
C THR A 136 9.05 10.01 -11.61
N ILE A 137 9.37 10.99 -10.75
CA ILE A 137 10.37 12.02 -11.05
C ILE A 137 11.73 11.38 -11.32
N VAL A 138 12.18 10.51 -10.41
CA VAL A 138 13.48 9.82 -10.53
C VAL A 138 13.51 8.94 -11.78
N GLY A 139 12.46 8.18 -12.05
CA GLY A 139 12.39 7.30 -13.20
C GLY A 139 12.46 8.03 -14.54
N VAL A 140 11.71 9.12 -14.69
CA VAL A 140 11.74 9.94 -15.92
C VAL A 140 13.11 10.61 -16.11
N ARG A 141 13.76 11.03 -15.04
CA ARG A 141 15.09 11.67 -15.12
C ARG A 141 16.25 10.70 -15.30
N ALA A 142 16.06 9.44 -14.95
CA ALA A 142 17.05 8.40 -15.17
C ALA A 142 17.17 7.97 -16.63
N VAL A 143 16.30 8.46 -17.52
CA VAL A 143 16.37 8.17 -18.97
C VAL A 143 17.66 8.77 -19.56
N PRO A 144 18.53 7.93 -20.20
CA PRO A 144 19.78 8.40 -20.78
C PRO A 144 19.58 9.46 -21.86
N THR A 145 20.38 10.54 -21.81
CA THR A 145 20.33 11.64 -22.80
C THR A 145 20.57 11.15 -24.23
N ALA A 146 21.44 10.17 -24.39
CA ALA A 146 21.72 9.55 -25.71
C ALA A 146 20.45 9.01 -26.42
N LEU A 147 19.44 8.57 -25.65
CA LEU A 147 18.17 8.14 -26.23
C LEU A 147 17.36 9.33 -26.77
N TYR A 148 17.42 10.48 -26.11
CA TYR A 148 16.79 11.70 -26.60
C TYR A 148 17.48 12.21 -27.86
N ASP A 149 18.83 12.17 -27.90
CA ASP A 149 19.62 12.59 -29.06
C ASP A 149 19.31 11.68 -30.26
N LEU A 150 19.22 10.38 -30.05
CA LEU A 150 18.80 9.42 -31.08
C LEU A 150 17.40 9.73 -31.61
N MET A 151 16.44 9.98 -30.71
CA MET A 151 15.07 10.28 -31.11
C MET A 151 15.00 11.65 -31.84
N GLY A 152 15.85 12.60 -31.46
CA GLY A 152 16.00 13.87 -32.16
C GLY A 152 16.51 13.68 -33.58
N SER A 153 17.53 12.85 -33.79
CA SER A 153 18.07 12.51 -35.12
C SER A 153 17.05 11.82 -36.02
N LEU A 154 16.12 11.08 -35.41
CA LEU A 154 15.01 10.42 -36.11
C LEU A 154 13.79 11.34 -36.31
N HIS A 155 13.88 12.64 -35.95
CA HIS A 155 12.77 13.59 -36.00
C HIS A 155 11.50 13.09 -35.29
N ALA A 156 11.65 12.37 -34.17
CA ALA A 156 10.56 11.77 -33.45
C ALA A 156 9.68 12.84 -32.77
N SER A 157 8.37 12.65 -32.82
CA SER A 157 7.41 13.50 -32.12
C SER A 157 7.50 13.35 -30.60
N ARG A 158 7.03 14.33 -29.83
CA ARG A 158 6.96 14.28 -28.35
C ARG A 158 6.22 13.05 -27.85
N SER A 159 5.14 12.64 -28.51
CA SER A 159 4.38 11.43 -28.17
C SER A 159 5.20 10.16 -28.39
N GLN A 160 6.00 10.10 -29.47
CA GLN A 160 6.89 8.96 -29.73
C GLN A 160 8.00 8.87 -28.69
N ILE A 161 8.57 10.01 -28.28
CA ILE A 161 9.57 10.04 -27.19
C ILE A 161 8.95 9.53 -25.89
N LEU A 162 7.76 10.02 -25.52
CA LEU A 162 7.06 9.58 -24.33
C LEU A 162 6.83 8.05 -24.31
N TRP A 163 6.17 7.52 -25.34
CA TRP A 163 5.73 6.13 -25.31
C TRP A 163 6.81 5.12 -25.66
N LYS A 164 7.81 5.49 -26.49
CA LYS A 164 8.86 4.57 -26.93
C LYS A 164 10.14 4.64 -26.09
N VAL A 165 10.37 5.74 -25.37
CA VAL A 165 11.59 5.97 -24.59
C VAL A 165 11.30 6.19 -23.13
N GLU A 166 10.56 7.24 -22.77
CA GLU A 166 10.41 7.65 -21.38
C GLU A 166 9.63 6.66 -20.55
N VAL A 167 8.47 6.23 -21.02
CA VAL A 167 7.63 5.26 -20.30
C VAL A 167 8.37 3.93 -20.10
N PRO A 168 8.92 3.28 -21.14
CA PRO A 168 9.65 2.01 -20.95
C PRO A 168 10.89 2.17 -20.05
N ALA A 169 11.67 3.23 -20.22
CA ALA A 169 12.90 3.42 -19.46
C ALA A 169 12.65 3.79 -17.99
N SER A 170 11.58 4.53 -17.68
CA SER A 170 11.21 4.90 -16.31
C SER A 170 10.45 3.79 -15.56
N LEU A 171 9.89 2.83 -16.28
CA LEU A 171 9.00 1.82 -15.73
C LEU A 171 9.59 1.01 -14.54
N PRO A 172 10.88 0.61 -14.53
CA PRO A 172 11.46 -0.12 -13.40
C PRO A 172 11.42 0.68 -12.10
N VAL A 173 11.77 1.96 -12.16
CA VAL A 173 11.77 2.85 -10.99
C VAL A 173 10.34 3.16 -10.56
N PHE A 174 9.45 3.43 -11.50
CA PHE A 174 8.03 3.64 -11.26
C PHE A 174 7.38 2.44 -10.54
N LEU A 175 7.62 1.21 -11.00
CA LEU A 175 7.09 0.00 -10.37
C LEU A 175 7.64 -0.21 -8.97
N GLY A 176 8.88 0.22 -8.69
CA GLY A 176 9.42 0.29 -7.33
C GLY A 176 8.60 1.20 -6.42
N GLY A 177 8.28 2.41 -6.90
CA GLY A 177 7.39 3.35 -6.21
C GLY A 177 5.96 2.82 -6.02
N LEU A 178 5.42 2.18 -7.05
CA LEU A 178 4.10 1.54 -6.99
C LEU A 178 4.05 0.42 -5.95
N ARG A 179 5.11 -0.37 -5.81
CA ARG A 179 5.20 -1.44 -4.81
C ARG A 179 5.15 -0.86 -3.39
N ILE A 180 5.87 0.22 -3.13
CA ILE A 180 5.83 0.93 -1.84
C ILE A 180 4.43 1.51 -1.63
N GLY A 181 3.88 2.21 -2.61
CA GLY A 181 2.53 2.77 -2.55
C GLY A 181 1.45 1.73 -2.29
N ALA A 182 1.53 0.57 -2.94
CA ALA A 182 0.57 -0.52 -2.77
C ALA A 182 0.57 -1.11 -1.34
N THR A 183 1.73 -1.22 -0.69
CA THR A 183 1.78 -1.65 0.72
C THR A 183 1.31 -0.57 1.68
N LEU A 184 1.66 0.69 1.41
CA LEU A 184 1.25 1.83 2.23
C LEU A 184 -0.25 2.17 2.09
N SER A 185 -0.91 1.80 0.98
CA SER A 185 -2.35 2.03 0.81
C SER A 185 -3.20 1.28 1.85
N VAL A 186 -2.72 0.12 2.33
CA VAL A 186 -3.36 -0.61 3.43
C VAL A 186 -3.35 0.22 4.72
N ILE A 187 -2.24 0.91 5.01
CA ILE A 187 -2.15 1.82 6.16
C ILE A 187 -3.14 2.98 5.97
N GLY A 188 -3.28 3.48 4.75
CA GLY A 188 -4.24 4.54 4.44
C GLY A 188 -5.69 4.15 4.71
N ALA A 189 -6.09 2.96 4.30
CA ALA A 189 -7.43 2.44 4.57
C ALA A 189 -7.69 2.32 6.08
N ILE A 190 -6.75 1.68 6.81
CA ILE A 190 -6.87 1.53 8.27
C ILE A 190 -7.01 2.90 8.95
N VAL A 191 -6.16 3.87 8.60
CA VAL A 191 -6.22 5.22 9.20
C VAL A 191 -7.58 5.87 8.96
N GLY A 192 -8.12 5.74 7.75
CA GLY A 192 -9.46 6.24 7.43
C GLY A 192 -10.56 5.52 8.21
N GLU A 193 -10.49 4.21 8.30
CA GLU A 193 -11.48 3.38 8.99
C GLU A 193 -11.44 3.57 10.51
N LEU A 194 -10.26 3.74 11.13
CA LEU A 194 -10.14 3.99 12.56
C LEU A 194 -10.69 5.34 12.99
N VAL A 195 -10.72 6.33 12.10
CA VAL A 195 -11.25 7.67 12.43
C VAL A 195 -12.77 7.70 12.38
N SER A 196 -13.35 7.06 11.38
CA SER A 196 -14.79 7.13 11.15
C SER A 196 -15.21 6.01 10.19
N ALA A 197 -15.45 4.83 10.71
CA ALA A 197 -16.04 3.77 9.90
C ALA A 197 -17.02 2.93 10.72
N GLU A 198 -18.08 2.53 10.05
CA GLU A 198 -19.00 1.48 10.51
C GLU A 198 -18.72 0.14 9.79
N GLN A 199 -17.70 0.13 8.92
CA GLN A 199 -17.39 -1.01 8.05
C GLN A 199 -15.88 -1.02 7.74
N GLY A 200 -15.36 -2.18 7.35
CA GLY A 200 -13.95 -2.38 7.05
C GLY A 200 -13.20 -3.16 8.12
N LEU A 201 -11.95 -3.52 7.84
CA LEU A 201 -11.10 -4.27 8.78
C LEU A 201 -10.65 -3.41 9.96
N GLY A 202 -10.46 -2.09 9.76
CA GLY A 202 -10.19 -1.14 10.83
C GLY A 202 -11.37 -1.00 11.78
N PHE A 203 -12.61 -1.04 11.26
CA PHE A 203 -13.80 -1.12 12.09
C PHE A 203 -13.82 -2.41 12.92
N LEU A 204 -13.54 -3.58 12.33
CA LEU A 204 -13.48 -4.85 13.08
C LEU A 204 -12.40 -4.82 14.15
N LEU A 205 -11.25 -4.17 13.87
CA LEU A 205 -10.19 -3.98 14.84
C LEU A 205 -10.68 -3.13 16.03
N GLN A 206 -11.31 -2.01 15.76
CA GLN A 206 -11.83 -1.10 16.77
C GLN A 206 -12.97 -1.74 17.58
N LEU A 207 -13.88 -2.45 16.92
CA LEU A 207 -14.96 -3.19 17.54
C LEU A 207 -14.43 -4.30 18.47
N GLY A 208 -13.41 -5.04 18.02
CA GLY A 208 -12.74 -6.06 18.82
C GLY A 208 -12.06 -5.49 20.06
N ASP A 209 -11.38 -4.36 19.92
CA ASP A 209 -10.75 -3.64 21.02
C ASP A 209 -11.80 -3.17 22.05
N PHE A 210 -12.87 -2.55 21.57
CA PHE A 210 -13.95 -2.04 22.45
C PHE A 210 -14.70 -3.15 23.20
N GLN A 211 -14.82 -4.34 22.58
CA GLN A 211 -15.48 -5.51 23.17
C GLN A 211 -14.54 -6.42 23.96
N TYR A 212 -13.25 -6.07 24.08
CA TYR A 212 -12.21 -6.94 24.65
C TYR A 212 -12.10 -8.30 23.93
N ASP A 213 -12.54 -8.38 22.64
CA ASP A 213 -12.36 -9.52 21.75
C ASP A 213 -11.00 -9.42 21.05
N THR A 214 -9.93 -9.50 21.83
CA THR A 214 -8.57 -9.42 21.31
C THR A 214 -8.27 -10.46 20.23
N PRO A 215 -8.81 -11.70 20.26
CA PRO A 215 -8.71 -12.60 19.12
C PRO A 215 -9.21 -12.00 17.81
N MET A 216 -10.29 -11.21 17.83
CA MET A 216 -10.80 -10.51 16.62
C MET A 216 -9.85 -9.40 16.16
N VAL A 217 -9.25 -8.66 17.07
CA VAL A 217 -8.21 -7.68 16.75
C VAL A 217 -7.07 -8.33 15.98
N PHE A 218 -6.56 -9.48 16.47
CA PHE A 218 -5.50 -10.24 15.78
C PHE A 218 -5.95 -10.76 14.41
N VAL A 219 -7.19 -11.24 14.28
CA VAL A 219 -7.76 -11.66 12.98
C VAL A 219 -7.75 -10.50 11.99
N ALA A 220 -8.22 -9.31 12.40
CA ALA A 220 -8.23 -8.12 11.54
C ALA A 220 -6.80 -7.72 11.12
N VAL A 221 -5.84 -7.69 12.06
CA VAL A 221 -4.44 -7.39 11.77
C VAL A 221 -3.83 -8.40 10.79
N PHE A 222 -4.07 -9.70 10.97
CA PHE A 222 -3.55 -10.71 10.04
C PHE A 222 -4.18 -10.60 8.65
N MET A 223 -5.46 -10.24 8.56
CA MET A 223 -6.11 -9.98 7.27
C MET A 223 -5.50 -8.76 6.57
N LEU A 224 -5.19 -7.69 7.30
CA LEU A 224 -4.50 -6.52 6.76
C LEU A 224 -3.10 -6.85 6.25
N ILE A 225 -2.34 -7.66 7.01
CA ILE A 225 -1.05 -8.19 6.56
C ILE A 225 -1.21 -9.01 5.27
N ALA A 226 -2.21 -9.89 5.22
CA ALA A 226 -2.50 -10.70 4.04
C ALA A 226 -2.84 -9.83 2.82
N LEU A 227 -3.65 -8.77 2.98
CA LEU A 227 -3.94 -7.80 1.92
C LEU A 227 -2.68 -7.07 1.46
N ALA A 228 -1.82 -6.61 2.38
CA ALA A 228 -0.57 -5.94 2.03
C ALA A 228 0.37 -6.87 1.23
N LEU A 229 0.51 -8.12 1.66
CA LEU A 229 1.32 -9.13 0.96
C LEU A 229 0.73 -9.50 -0.40
N MET A 230 -0.58 -9.59 -0.51
CA MET A 230 -1.29 -9.83 -1.77
C MET A 230 -1.01 -8.70 -2.76
N LEU A 231 -1.17 -7.43 -2.35
CA LEU A 231 -0.91 -6.27 -3.19
C LEU A 231 0.56 -6.18 -3.62
N TYR A 232 1.49 -6.38 -2.66
CA TYR A 232 2.92 -6.49 -2.96
C TYR A 232 3.20 -7.58 -4.01
N GLY A 233 2.58 -8.74 -3.85
CA GLY A 233 2.71 -9.86 -4.78
C GLY A 233 2.18 -9.53 -6.17
N ILE A 234 1.02 -8.87 -6.27
CA ILE A 234 0.43 -8.42 -7.54
C ILE A 234 1.38 -7.47 -8.26
N VAL A 235 1.88 -6.43 -7.57
CA VAL A 235 2.82 -5.47 -8.19
C VAL A 235 4.11 -6.17 -8.63
N ARG A 236 4.64 -7.10 -7.84
CA ARG A 236 5.81 -7.90 -8.20
C ARG A 236 5.58 -8.78 -9.44
N LEU A 237 4.38 -9.34 -9.58
CA LEU A 237 4.02 -10.11 -10.78
C LEU A 237 3.94 -9.20 -12.01
N LEU A 238 3.37 -7.99 -11.87
CA LEU A 238 3.36 -6.98 -12.93
C LEU A 238 4.79 -6.57 -13.32
N GLU A 239 5.65 -6.31 -12.33
CA GLU A 239 7.06 -6.01 -12.54
C GLU A 239 7.76 -7.11 -13.35
N ASN A 240 7.64 -8.37 -12.92
CA ASN A 240 8.23 -9.50 -13.62
C ASN A 240 7.68 -9.66 -15.06
N ARG A 241 6.44 -9.27 -15.31
CA ARG A 241 5.81 -9.35 -16.62
C ARG A 241 6.28 -8.24 -17.55
N PHE A 242 6.31 -7.01 -17.05
CA PHE A 242 6.65 -5.83 -17.85
C PHE A 242 8.15 -5.62 -18.03
N LEU A 243 9.00 -6.11 -17.11
CA LEU A 243 10.45 -5.96 -17.17
C LEU A 243 11.20 -7.21 -17.70
N LYS A 244 10.51 -8.11 -18.38
CA LYS A 244 11.13 -9.31 -18.96
C LYS A 244 12.32 -9.01 -19.88
N TRP A 245 12.34 -7.84 -20.51
CA TRP A 245 13.40 -7.39 -21.39
C TRP A 245 14.70 -7.01 -20.65
N GLN A 246 14.64 -6.64 -19.37
CA GLN A 246 15.82 -6.36 -18.54
C GLN A 246 16.52 -7.64 -18.04
N ASN A 247 15.80 -8.74 -17.93
CA ASN A 247 16.30 -10.00 -17.40
C ASN A 247 16.84 -10.95 -18.51
N LYS A 248 17.03 -10.45 -19.73
CA LYS A 248 17.76 -11.22 -20.74
C LYS A 248 19.25 -11.01 -20.53
N PRO A 249 20.06 -12.12 -20.36
CA PRO A 249 21.49 -12.07 -20.20
C PRO A 249 22.18 -11.45 -21.41
#